data_81c8bd9b1d5a2323565dec8fe44db048
#
_entry.id   81c8bd9b1d5a2323565dec8fe44db048
#
_cell.length_a   1.000
_cell.length_b   1.000
_cell.length_c   1.000
_cell.angle_alpha   90.00
_cell.angle_beta   90.00
_cell.angle_gamma   90.00
#
_symmetry.space_group_name_H-M   'P 1'
#
loop_
_entity.id
_entity.type
_entity.pdbx_description
1 polymer ?
#
loop_
_entity_poly.entity_id
_entity_poly.type
_entity_poly.pdbx_seq_one_letter_code
_entity_poly.pdbx_strand_id
1 'polypeptide(L)'
;MTGTPAAPDPRHPPIPPVSGRDEPRFGSAERKAALAGAFAAQGADYDRLRPGYPETVLEAMLAPFAAPPRRAIDLGAGTGKLSRSLVERGLEVTAVDTSAAMLEVARGGGEVADGTGTLATRVAPAEATGLPAASAELVTVAQAWHWFDAQAASAEAVRLLAPGGVLALVWNMLDVTIPWVHRLSRIMHAGDIHREDFAPTVGPGLELAARSVHQWQDPMPTQDVIDLARTRSYVITAPEDRRQKVLANLDWYLHDHLGHARGAVVGVPYRTDLFLYRAVAGARTDGE
;
A
#
# COMPACT_ATOMS: atom_id res chain seq x y z
N MET A 1 14.53 -41.70 7.18
CA MET A 1 13.34 -41.67 8.08
C MET A 1 12.41 -40.57 7.62
N THR A 2 11.43 -40.94 6.81
CA THR A 2 10.39 -40.00 6.33
C THR A 2 9.32 -39.93 7.41
N GLY A 3 9.39 -38.88 8.24
CA GLY A 3 8.34 -38.62 9.23
C GLY A 3 7.03 -38.31 8.52
N THR A 4 5.95 -39.03 8.84
CA THR A 4 4.60 -38.71 8.43
C THR A 4 4.26 -37.29 8.92
N PRO A 5 3.79 -36.37 8.09
CA PRO A 5 3.39 -35.05 8.55
C PRO A 5 2.30 -35.19 9.61
N ALA A 6 2.43 -34.45 10.71
CA ALA A 6 1.44 -34.46 11.79
C ALA A 6 0.07 -34.05 11.22
N ALA A 7 -0.98 -34.73 11.69
CA ALA A 7 -2.36 -34.38 11.31
C ALA A 7 -2.63 -32.92 11.70
N PRO A 8 -3.29 -32.11 10.81
CA PRO A 8 -3.58 -30.73 11.13
C PRO A 8 -4.43 -30.61 12.39
N ASP A 9 -4.06 -29.68 13.29
CA ASP A 9 -4.84 -29.38 14.49
C ASP A 9 -6.26 -28.93 14.07
N PRO A 10 -7.33 -29.59 14.54
CA PRO A 10 -8.70 -29.22 14.14
C PRO A 10 -9.11 -27.79 14.54
N ARG A 11 -8.37 -27.16 15.47
CA ARG A 11 -8.53 -25.75 15.84
C ARG A 11 -7.90 -24.80 14.81
N HIS A 12 -7.00 -25.32 13.99
CA HIS A 12 -6.30 -24.60 12.93
C HIS A 12 -6.45 -25.37 11.61
N PRO A 13 -7.61 -25.28 10.94
CA PRO A 13 -7.79 -25.95 9.67
C PRO A 13 -6.75 -25.46 8.67
N PRO A 14 -6.30 -26.32 7.73
CA PRO A 14 -5.29 -25.97 6.75
C PRO A 14 -5.70 -24.68 6.02
N ILE A 15 -4.75 -23.77 5.87
CA ILE A 15 -4.96 -22.50 5.17
C ILE A 15 -5.25 -22.83 3.70
N PRO A 16 -6.44 -22.48 3.15
CA PRO A 16 -6.69 -22.68 1.74
C PRO A 16 -5.71 -21.84 0.92
N PRO A 17 -5.33 -22.29 -0.28
CA PRO A 17 -4.41 -21.53 -1.12
C PRO A 17 -4.93 -20.12 -1.33
N VAL A 18 -4.04 -19.15 -1.23
CA VAL A 18 -4.32 -17.75 -1.58
C VAL A 18 -4.80 -17.71 -3.03
N SER A 19 -5.72 -16.78 -3.34
CA SER A 19 -6.24 -16.60 -4.70
C SER A 19 -5.09 -16.57 -5.71
N GLY A 20 -5.14 -17.37 -6.77
CA GLY A 20 -4.15 -17.38 -7.84
C GLY A 20 -4.18 -16.15 -8.75
N ARG A 21 -4.75 -15.05 -8.30
CA ARG A 21 -4.85 -13.78 -9.03
C ARG A 21 -3.86 -12.79 -8.47
N ASP A 22 -2.97 -12.33 -9.33
CA ASP A 22 -1.90 -11.40 -8.99
C ASP A 22 -2.34 -9.93 -8.98
N GLU A 23 -3.50 -9.61 -9.60
CA GLU A 23 -4.03 -8.24 -9.68
C GLU A 23 -5.54 -8.19 -9.43
N PRO A 24 -6.04 -7.08 -8.80
CA PRO A 24 -7.46 -6.85 -8.66
C PRO A 24 -8.13 -6.66 -10.02
N ARG A 25 -9.22 -7.40 -10.30
CA ARG A 25 -10.03 -7.18 -11.49
C ARG A 25 -11.18 -6.25 -11.15
N PHE A 26 -11.16 -5.06 -11.70
CA PHE A 26 -12.22 -4.06 -11.50
C PHE A 26 -13.51 -4.37 -12.29
N GLY A 27 -13.42 -5.20 -13.33
CA GLY A 27 -14.55 -5.60 -14.18
C GLY A 27 -14.89 -4.56 -15.24
N SER A 28 -14.96 -3.26 -14.90
CA SER A 28 -15.14 -2.16 -15.86
C SER A 28 -14.46 -0.87 -15.40
N ALA A 29 -14.25 0.07 -16.33
CA ALA A 29 -13.70 1.40 -16.03
C ALA A 29 -14.63 2.20 -15.11
N GLU A 30 -15.94 2.09 -15.28
CA GLU A 30 -16.95 2.77 -14.46
C GLU A 30 -16.88 2.27 -13.00
N ARG A 31 -16.74 0.95 -12.81
CA ARG A 31 -16.57 0.35 -11.48
C ARG A 31 -15.27 0.78 -10.81
N LYS A 32 -14.18 0.87 -11.59
CA LYS A 32 -12.89 1.37 -11.12
C LYS A 32 -13.03 2.83 -10.63
N ALA A 33 -13.66 3.69 -11.43
CA ALA A 33 -13.91 5.09 -11.08
C ALA A 33 -14.82 5.25 -9.85
N ALA A 34 -15.90 4.44 -9.76
CA ALA A 34 -16.81 4.44 -8.62
C ALA A 34 -16.11 4.05 -7.32
N LEU A 35 -15.22 3.05 -7.37
CA LEU A 35 -14.40 2.64 -6.22
C LEU A 35 -13.43 3.73 -5.80
N ALA A 36 -12.71 4.35 -6.75
CA ALA A 36 -11.83 5.47 -6.45
C ALA A 36 -12.57 6.64 -5.77
N GLY A 37 -13.77 6.99 -6.25
CA GLY A 37 -14.62 7.99 -5.63
C GLY A 37 -15.09 7.60 -4.21
N ALA A 38 -15.43 6.34 -3.99
CA ALA A 38 -15.84 5.84 -2.68
C ALA A 38 -14.70 5.88 -1.65
N PHE A 39 -13.45 5.59 -2.06
CA PHE A 39 -12.27 5.76 -1.22
C PHE A 39 -12.02 7.23 -0.87
N ALA A 40 -12.15 8.12 -1.86
CA ALA A 40 -11.97 9.56 -1.65
C ALA A 40 -12.95 10.14 -0.61
N ALA A 41 -14.17 9.62 -0.55
CA ALA A 41 -15.19 10.04 0.42
C ALA A 41 -14.88 9.62 1.87
N GLN A 42 -13.97 8.66 2.09
CA GLN A 42 -13.62 8.13 3.40
C GLN A 42 -12.25 8.58 3.91
N GLY A 43 -11.65 9.64 3.33
CA GLY A 43 -10.24 10.00 3.52
C GLY A 43 -9.74 9.97 4.96
N ALA A 44 -10.46 10.57 5.92
CA ALA A 44 -10.01 10.62 7.33
C ALA A 44 -10.04 9.23 8.01
N ASP A 45 -11.11 8.46 7.85
CA ASP A 45 -11.20 7.09 8.39
C ASP A 45 -10.21 6.16 7.70
N TYR A 46 -10.02 6.32 6.39
CA TYR A 46 -9.02 5.59 5.64
C TYR A 46 -7.62 5.86 6.19
N ASP A 47 -7.28 7.13 6.42
CA ASP A 47 -5.96 7.52 6.98
C ASP A 47 -5.74 6.94 8.37
N ARG A 48 -6.75 6.98 9.25
CA ARG A 48 -6.66 6.46 10.61
C ARG A 48 -6.49 4.94 10.65
N LEU A 49 -7.26 4.22 9.84
CA LEU A 49 -7.41 2.77 9.93
C LEU A 49 -6.40 1.97 9.10
N ARG A 50 -5.93 2.51 7.98
CA ARG A 50 -4.95 1.80 7.16
C ARG A 50 -3.55 1.87 7.78
N PRO A 51 -2.77 0.78 7.70
CA PRO A 51 -1.42 0.73 8.29
C PRO A 51 -0.49 1.77 7.67
N GLY A 52 0.47 2.24 8.45
CA GLY A 52 1.63 2.98 7.96
C GLY A 52 2.65 2.06 7.30
N TYR A 53 3.90 2.53 7.22
CA TYR A 53 5.03 1.75 6.70
C TYR A 53 6.08 1.60 7.79
N PRO A 54 6.54 0.37 8.10
CA PRO A 54 7.53 0.17 9.16
C PRO A 54 8.89 0.76 8.78
N GLU A 55 9.66 1.12 9.80
CA GLU A 55 11.00 1.71 9.64
C GLU A 55 11.88 0.89 8.70
N THR A 56 11.87 -0.42 8.85
CA THR A 56 12.68 -1.35 8.04
C THR A 56 12.37 -1.27 6.53
N VAL A 57 11.13 -0.95 6.14
CA VAL A 57 10.75 -0.74 4.73
C VAL A 57 11.32 0.58 4.22
N LEU A 58 11.24 1.63 5.04
CA LEU A 58 11.74 2.94 4.68
C LEU A 58 13.27 2.95 4.59
N GLU A 59 13.96 2.28 5.52
CA GLU A 59 15.40 2.04 5.46
C GLU A 59 15.80 1.28 4.19
N ALA A 60 15.10 0.18 3.87
CA ALA A 60 15.36 -0.60 2.67
C ALA A 60 15.11 0.19 1.37
N MET A 61 14.10 1.07 1.37
CA MET A 61 13.79 1.97 0.25
C MET A 61 14.91 2.99 0.02
N LEU A 62 15.53 3.48 1.07
CA LEU A 62 16.58 4.49 1.02
C LEU A 62 18.00 3.90 0.90
N ALA A 63 18.18 2.61 1.20
CA ALA A 63 19.48 1.94 1.16
C ALA A 63 20.23 1.99 -0.20
N PRO A 64 19.59 2.02 -1.37
CA PRO A 64 20.29 2.10 -2.65
C PRO A 64 21.03 3.41 -2.95
N PHE A 65 20.82 4.45 -2.12
CA PHE A 65 21.41 5.77 -2.33
C PHE A 65 22.72 5.90 -1.54
N ALA A 66 23.79 6.32 -2.21
CA ALA A 66 25.08 6.59 -1.55
C ALA A 66 25.04 7.80 -0.59
N ALA A 67 24.14 8.75 -0.85
CA ALA A 67 23.76 9.85 0.03
C ALA A 67 22.23 9.94 0.08
N PRO A 68 21.62 10.33 1.20
CA PRO A 68 20.16 10.41 1.30
C PRO A 68 19.56 11.22 0.15
N PRO A 69 18.51 10.69 -0.53
CA PRO A 69 17.80 11.44 -1.56
C PRO A 69 17.16 12.68 -0.94
N ARG A 70 17.10 13.77 -1.69
CA ARG A 70 16.48 15.01 -1.22
C ARG A 70 15.03 15.13 -1.67
N ARG A 71 14.74 14.72 -2.91
CA ARG A 71 13.44 14.92 -3.55
C ARG A 71 12.79 13.59 -3.85
N ALA A 72 11.54 13.47 -3.42
CA ALA A 72 10.71 12.32 -3.74
C ALA A 72 9.40 12.76 -4.40
N ILE A 73 8.88 11.92 -5.28
CA ILE A 73 7.53 12.04 -5.85
C ILE A 73 6.77 10.79 -5.47
N ASP A 74 5.62 10.94 -4.79
CA ASP A 74 4.76 9.85 -4.38
C ASP A 74 3.52 9.82 -5.29
N LEU A 75 3.45 8.83 -6.19
CA LEU A 75 2.38 8.69 -7.19
C LEU A 75 1.23 7.84 -6.64
N GLY A 76 0.00 8.36 -6.72
CA GLY A 76 -1.16 7.77 -6.07
C GLY A 76 -1.07 7.88 -4.56
N ALA A 77 -0.61 9.02 -4.06
CA ALA A 77 -0.26 9.24 -2.67
C ALA A 77 -1.46 9.11 -1.71
N GLY A 78 -2.69 9.24 -2.21
CA GLY A 78 -3.88 9.18 -1.40
C GLY A 78 -3.86 10.19 -0.25
N THR A 79 -4.04 9.71 0.97
CA THR A 79 -3.97 10.52 2.21
C THR A 79 -2.55 10.87 2.65
N GLY A 80 -1.51 10.49 1.88
CA GLY A 80 -0.14 10.89 2.12
C GLY A 80 0.59 10.12 3.21
N LYS A 81 0.18 8.91 3.56
CA LYS A 81 0.85 8.12 4.62
C LYS A 81 2.34 7.90 4.35
N LEU A 82 2.70 7.43 3.15
CA LEU A 82 4.10 7.26 2.78
C LEU A 82 4.79 8.61 2.61
N SER A 83 4.11 9.57 1.98
CA SER A 83 4.64 10.93 1.79
C SER A 83 5.07 11.55 3.11
N ARG A 84 4.24 11.49 4.16
CA ARG A 84 4.59 12.01 5.52
C ARG A 84 5.79 11.29 6.10
N SER A 85 5.84 9.96 6.01
CA SER A 85 6.99 9.19 6.51
C SER A 85 8.31 9.55 5.82
N LEU A 86 8.27 9.93 4.53
CA LEU A 86 9.43 10.43 3.81
C LEU A 86 9.80 11.86 4.22
N VAL A 87 8.81 12.72 4.43
CA VAL A 87 9.02 14.10 4.94
C VAL A 87 9.67 14.12 6.32
N GLU A 88 9.23 13.23 7.22
CA GLU A 88 9.83 13.04 8.55
C GLU A 88 11.32 12.64 8.48
N ARG A 89 11.75 12.08 7.36
CA ARG A 89 13.16 11.76 7.06
C ARG A 89 13.92 12.86 6.32
N GLY A 90 13.31 14.04 6.21
CA GLY A 90 13.93 15.22 5.64
C GLY A 90 13.82 15.35 4.12
N LEU A 91 13.00 14.55 3.45
CA LEU A 91 12.81 14.66 2.01
C LEU A 91 11.83 15.77 1.63
N GLU A 92 12.09 16.42 0.52
CA GLU A 92 11.15 17.31 -0.17
C GLU A 92 10.23 16.42 -1.02
N VAL A 93 8.98 16.20 -0.57
CA VAL A 93 8.04 15.26 -1.19
C VAL A 93 6.99 16.01 -1.98
N THR A 94 6.75 15.57 -3.23
CA THR A 94 5.57 15.95 -4.01
C THR A 94 4.61 14.78 -4.06
N ALA A 95 3.50 14.88 -3.33
CA ALA A 95 2.42 13.90 -3.36
C ALA A 95 1.51 14.16 -4.56
N VAL A 96 1.34 13.17 -5.42
CA VAL A 96 0.52 13.23 -6.64
C VAL A 96 -0.65 12.26 -6.50
N ASP A 97 -1.88 12.74 -6.69
CA ASP A 97 -3.09 11.92 -6.73
C ASP A 97 -4.15 12.58 -7.61
N THR A 98 -5.07 11.82 -8.16
CA THR A 98 -6.21 12.36 -8.92
C THR A 98 -7.29 12.94 -8.00
N SER A 99 -7.31 12.56 -6.72
CA SER A 99 -8.29 13.00 -5.73
C SER A 99 -7.79 14.21 -4.94
N ALA A 100 -8.32 15.39 -5.24
CA ALA A 100 -8.04 16.60 -4.45
C ALA A 100 -8.43 16.42 -2.97
N ALA A 101 -9.53 15.70 -2.68
CA ALA A 101 -9.99 15.45 -1.31
C ALA A 101 -8.99 14.60 -0.50
N MET A 102 -8.37 13.59 -1.11
CA MET A 102 -7.32 12.81 -0.47
C MET A 102 -6.08 13.66 -0.18
N LEU A 103 -5.68 14.48 -1.15
CA LEU A 103 -4.53 15.37 -0.98
C LEU A 103 -4.76 16.47 0.08
N GLU A 104 -6.00 16.89 0.32
CA GLU A 104 -6.32 17.77 1.46
C GLU A 104 -6.03 17.07 2.81
N VAL A 105 -6.38 15.78 2.93
CA VAL A 105 -6.02 14.99 4.12
C VAL A 105 -4.50 14.87 4.26
N ALA A 106 -3.78 14.65 3.15
CA ALA A 106 -2.33 14.59 3.14
C ALA A 106 -1.68 15.88 3.68
N ARG A 107 -2.21 17.06 3.31
CA ARG A 107 -1.76 18.37 3.81
C ARG A 107 -2.09 18.59 5.28
N GLY A 108 -3.27 18.14 5.72
CA GLY A 108 -3.76 18.34 7.08
C GLY A 108 -3.18 17.37 8.12
N GLY A 109 -2.44 16.38 7.71
CA GLY A 109 -1.99 15.25 8.53
C GLY A 109 -0.89 15.53 9.57
N GLY A 110 -0.73 16.76 10.02
CA GLY A 110 0.17 17.19 11.09
C GLY A 110 1.14 18.28 10.65
N GLU A 111 1.48 19.17 11.58
CA GLU A 111 2.63 20.05 11.41
C GLU A 111 3.89 19.18 11.35
N VAL A 112 4.60 19.26 10.23
CA VAL A 112 5.92 18.64 10.11
C VAL A 112 6.84 19.36 11.10
N ALA A 113 7.46 18.61 12.00
CA ALA A 113 8.35 19.18 13.01
C ALA A 113 9.43 20.05 12.34
N ASP A 114 9.75 21.20 12.93
CA ASP A 114 10.75 22.13 12.43
C ASP A 114 12.07 21.42 12.09
N GLY A 115 12.56 21.60 10.86
CA GLY A 115 13.84 21.08 10.40
C GLY A 115 13.79 19.75 9.64
N THR A 116 12.61 19.19 9.40
CA THR A 116 12.39 18.03 8.53
C THR A 116 12.09 18.47 7.09
N GLY A 117 11.73 17.54 6.20
CA GLY A 117 11.41 17.84 4.79
C GLY A 117 10.16 18.69 4.57
N THR A 118 9.69 18.74 3.34
CA THR A 118 8.50 19.50 2.94
C THR A 118 7.52 18.62 2.17
N LEU A 119 6.23 18.92 2.26
CA LEU A 119 5.18 18.27 1.49
C LEU A 119 4.50 19.27 0.55
N ALA A 120 4.65 19.03 -0.75
CA ALA A 120 3.84 19.67 -1.79
C ALA A 120 2.81 18.65 -2.34
N THR A 121 1.71 19.13 -2.89
CA THR A 121 0.71 18.26 -3.49
C THR A 121 0.37 18.68 -4.91
N ARG A 122 0.06 17.71 -5.77
CA ARG A 122 -0.29 17.92 -7.16
C ARG A 122 -1.49 17.05 -7.55
N VAL A 123 -2.57 17.66 -8.01
CA VAL A 123 -3.70 16.91 -8.57
C VAL A 123 -3.38 16.58 -10.03
N ALA A 124 -3.06 15.31 -10.29
CA ALA A 124 -2.75 14.80 -11.62
C ALA A 124 -2.82 13.26 -11.65
N PRO A 125 -3.01 12.62 -12.82
CA PRO A 125 -2.83 11.19 -12.97
C PRO A 125 -1.33 10.82 -12.89
N ALA A 126 -1.04 9.60 -12.40
CA ALA A 126 0.32 9.10 -12.28
C ALA A 126 1.03 8.95 -13.63
N GLU A 127 0.27 8.75 -14.69
CA GLU A 127 0.73 8.59 -16.07
C GLU A 127 1.13 9.89 -16.75
N ALA A 128 0.73 11.06 -16.18
CA ALA A 128 0.99 12.38 -16.76
C ALA A 128 0.94 13.45 -15.66
N THR A 129 1.97 13.50 -14.84
CA THR A 129 2.01 14.39 -13.66
C THR A 129 2.17 15.86 -13.99
N GLY A 130 2.75 16.18 -15.15
CA GLY A 130 3.14 17.53 -15.53
C GLY A 130 4.27 18.13 -14.67
N LEU A 131 4.99 17.30 -13.91
CA LEU A 131 6.20 17.69 -13.18
C LEU A 131 7.41 17.69 -14.11
N PRO A 132 8.48 18.44 -13.79
CA PRO A 132 9.69 18.48 -14.62
C PRO A 132 10.35 17.09 -14.74
N ALA A 133 10.99 16.82 -15.86
CA ALA A 133 11.83 15.64 -16.03
C ALA A 133 13.04 15.68 -15.08
N ALA A 134 13.54 14.51 -14.68
CA ALA A 134 14.69 14.34 -13.79
C ALA A 134 14.57 15.17 -12.48
N SER A 135 13.35 15.31 -11.96
CA SER A 135 13.04 16.18 -10.81
C SER A 135 13.10 15.47 -9.46
N ALA A 136 13.22 14.15 -9.40
CA ALA A 136 13.29 13.39 -8.14
C ALA A 136 14.33 12.28 -8.19
N GLU A 137 15.01 12.05 -7.06
CA GLU A 137 15.90 10.91 -6.87
C GLU A 137 15.09 9.64 -6.54
N LEU A 138 13.93 9.80 -5.87
CA LEU A 138 13.03 8.72 -5.49
C LEU A 138 11.62 8.96 -6.04
N VAL A 139 11.08 7.99 -6.76
CA VAL A 139 9.65 7.94 -7.10
C VAL A 139 9.03 6.77 -6.34
N THR A 140 7.94 6.99 -5.63
CA THR A 140 7.26 5.96 -4.84
C THR A 140 5.84 5.73 -5.35
N VAL A 141 5.37 4.49 -5.24
CA VAL A 141 3.97 4.11 -5.43
C VAL A 141 3.60 3.13 -4.33
N ALA A 142 2.77 3.55 -3.41
CA ALA A 142 2.36 2.75 -2.28
C ALA A 142 0.89 2.36 -2.39
N GLN A 143 0.60 1.06 -2.50
CA GLN A 143 -0.76 0.50 -2.63
C GLN A 143 -1.55 1.00 -3.85
N ALA A 144 -0.92 1.64 -4.83
CA ALA A 144 -1.62 2.32 -5.92
C ALA A 144 -1.31 1.78 -7.32
N TRP A 145 -0.21 1.05 -7.53
CA TRP A 145 0.26 0.63 -8.85
C TRP A 145 -0.80 -0.09 -9.70
N HIS A 146 -1.61 -0.94 -9.09
CA HIS A 146 -2.69 -1.67 -9.77
C HIS A 146 -3.85 -0.77 -10.28
N TRP A 147 -3.85 0.50 -9.90
CA TRP A 147 -4.80 1.49 -10.41
C TRP A 147 -4.34 2.16 -11.71
N PHE A 148 -3.06 2.07 -12.04
CA PHE A 148 -2.44 2.77 -13.17
C PHE A 148 -2.45 1.95 -14.44
N ASP A 149 -2.25 2.62 -15.58
CA ASP A 149 -1.71 1.98 -16.77
C ASP A 149 -0.22 1.76 -16.54
N ALA A 150 0.17 0.51 -16.35
CA ALA A 150 1.54 0.17 -15.95
C ALA A 150 2.60 0.63 -16.98
N GLN A 151 2.26 0.65 -18.28
CA GLN A 151 3.17 1.10 -19.32
C GLN A 151 3.37 2.62 -19.27
N ALA A 152 2.27 3.37 -19.23
CA ALA A 152 2.30 4.83 -19.19
C ALA A 152 2.89 5.34 -17.86
N ALA A 153 2.52 4.74 -16.72
CA ALA A 153 3.07 5.10 -15.41
C ALA A 153 4.56 4.78 -15.28
N SER A 154 5.03 3.67 -15.90
CA SER A 154 6.47 3.38 -15.96
C SER A 154 7.23 4.41 -16.79
N ALA A 155 6.70 4.80 -17.93
CA ALA A 155 7.33 5.83 -18.78
C ALA A 155 7.41 7.18 -18.04
N GLU A 156 6.35 7.57 -17.34
CA GLU A 156 6.35 8.79 -16.53
C GLU A 156 7.33 8.68 -15.35
N ALA A 157 7.39 7.54 -14.66
CA ALA A 157 8.37 7.33 -13.59
C ALA A 157 9.81 7.46 -14.10
N VAL A 158 10.14 6.85 -15.26
CA VAL A 158 11.46 6.98 -15.90
C VAL A 158 11.78 8.43 -16.23
N ARG A 159 10.79 9.19 -16.74
CA ARG A 159 10.94 10.63 -17.05
C ARG A 159 11.22 11.47 -15.81
N LEU A 160 10.53 11.16 -14.68
CA LEU A 160 10.65 11.90 -13.43
C LEU A 160 11.95 11.63 -12.68
N LEU A 161 12.49 10.42 -12.81
CA LEU A 161 13.69 10.00 -12.08
C LEU A 161 14.93 10.79 -12.54
N ALA A 162 15.68 11.33 -11.60
CA ALA A 162 17.01 11.84 -11.80
C ALA A 162 18.00 10.72 -12.18
N PRO A 163 19.20 11.01 -12.74
CA PRO A 163 20.23 10.01 -12.96
C PRO A 163 20.55 9.22 -11.68
N GLY A 164 20.48 7.88 -11.76
CA GLY A 164 20.70 7.01 -10.60
C GLY A 164 19.52 6.90 -9.64
N GLY A 165 18.40 7.55 -9.96
CA GLY A 165 17.18 7.49 -9.15
C GLY A 165 16.52 6.11 -9.14
N VAL A 166 15.58 5.93 -8.22
CA VAL A 166 14.90 4.66 -7.92
C VAL A 166 13.38 4.84 -7.94
N LEU A 167 12.67 3.92 -8.60
CA LEU A 167 11.24 3.72 -8.44
C LEU A 167 11.01 2.64 -7.36
N ALA A 168 10.25 2.96 -6.32
CA ALA A 168 9.87 2.05 -5.26
C ALA A 168 8.38 1.73 -5.31
N LEU A 169 8.03 0.46 -5.53
CA LEU A 169 6.66 -0.04 -5.47
C LEU A 169 6.46 -0.79 -4.16
N VAL A 170 5.42 -0.43 -3.39
CA VAL A 170 5.21 -0.93 -2.02
C VAL A 170 3.77 -1.44 -1.85
N TRP A 171 3.64 -2.63 -1.25
CA TRP A 171 2.35 -3.19 -0.85
C TRP A 171 2.38 -3.67 0.60
N ASN A 172 1.47 -3.15 1.42
CA ASN A 172 1.12 -3.71 2.70
C ASN A 172 -0.05 -4.68 2.56
N MET A 173 0.07 -5.86 3.11
CA MET A 173 -1.01 -6.84 3.16
C MET A 173 -1.02 -7.55 4.51
N LEU A 174 -2.16 -8.05 4.92
CA LEU A 174 -2.24 -8.92 6.10
C LEU A 174 -1.36 -10.16 5.90
N ASP A 175 -0.59 -10.55 6.92
CA ASP A 175 0.22 -11.77 6.84
C ASP A 175 -0.67 -13.02 7.00
N VAL A 176 -1.21 -13.49 5.88
CA VAL A 176 -2.11 -14.64 5.83
C VAL A 176 -1.39 -15.98 5.99
N THR A 177 -0.09 -16.01 6.17
CA THR A 177 0.63 -17.23 6.58
C THR A 177 0.30 -17.61 8.02
N ILE A 178 -0.21 -16.65 8.80
CA ILE A 178 -0.65 -16.84 10.18
C ILE A 178 -2.14 -17.23 10.18
N PRO A 179 -2.54 -18.40 10.72
CA PRO A 179 -3.89 -18.95 10.58
C PRO A 179 -5.03 -18.03 11.00
N TRP A 180 -4.89 -17.34 12.13
CA TRP A 180 -5.93 -16.43 12.60
C TRP A 180 -6.04 -15.16 11.71
N VAL A 181 -4.93 -14.66 11.20
CA VAL A 181 -4.89 -13.52 10.26
C VAL A 181 -5.51 -13.90 8.92
N HIS A 182 -5.22 -15.11 8.45
CA HIS A 182 -5.86 -15.64 7.25
C HIS A 182 -7.38 -15.67 7.39
N ARG A 183 -7.91 -16.17 8.51
CA ARG A 183 -9.36 -16.17 8.77
C ARG A 183 -9.91 -14.76 8.88
N LEU A 184 -9.22 -13.86 9.60
CA LEU A 184 -9.56 -12.44 9.68
C LEU A 184 -9.68 -11.82 8.29
N SER A 185 -8.69 -12.02 7.43
CA SER A 185 -8.66 -11.48 6.06
C SER A 185 -9.85 -11.95 5.23
N ARG A 186 -10.27 -13.20 5.40
CA ARG A 186 -11.44 -13.75 4.71
C ARG A 186 -12.76 -13.16 5.21
N ILE A 187 -12.91 -12.94 6.50
CA ILE A 187 -14.12 -12.32 7.08
C ILE A 187 -14.24 -10.88 6.57
N MET A 188 -13.16 -10.11 6.56
CA MET A 188 -13.18 -8.72 6.08
C MET A 188 -13.08 -8.57 4.56
N HIS A 189 -13.03 -9.69 3.81
CA HIS A 189 -12.88 -9.69 2.35
C HIS A 189 -11.66 -8.87 1.86
N ALA A 190 -10.52 -9.03 2.53
CA ALA A 190 -9.27 -8.44 2.09
C ALA A 190 -8.82 -9.11 0.78
N GLY A 191 -8.94 -8.39 -0.33
CA GLY A 191 -8.63 -8.90 -1.67
C GLY A 191 -7.24 -8.50 -2.19
N ASP A 192 -6.46 -7.81 -1.36
CA ASP A 192 -5.16 -7.21 -1.68
C ASP A 192 -3.98 -8.07 -1.17
N ILE A 193 -4.10 -9.40 -1.28
CA ILE A 193 -3.08 -10.33 -0.81
C ILE A 193 -2.39 -10.95 -2.02
N HIS A 194 -1.10 -10.67 -2.16
CA HIS A 194 -0.28 -11.23 -3.22
C HIS A 194 0.37 -12.54 -2.78
N ARG A 195 0.64 -13.41 -3.75
CA ARG A 195 1.45 -14.62 -3.54
C ARG A 195 2.91 -14.24 -3.30
N GLU A 196 3.69 -15.17 -2.80
CA GLU A 196 5.12 -14.96 -2.53
C GLU A 196 5.93 -14.71 -3.82
N ASP A 197 5.50 -15.30 -4.93
CA ASP A 197 6.12 -15.14 -6.26
C ASP A 197 5.58 -13.95 -7.06
N PHE A 198 4.72 -13.13 -6.46
CA PHE A 198 4.20 -11.93 -7.10
C PHE A 198 5.33 -11.00 -7.55
N ALA A 199 5.23 -10.53 -8.79
CA ALA A 199 6.05 -9.46 -9.32
C ALA A 199 5.14 -8.48 -10.07
N PRO A 200 5.21 -7.18 -9.77
CA PRO A 200 4.41 -6.19 -10.48
C PRO A 200 4.85 -6.06 -11.93
N THR A 201 3.87 -5.95 -12.83
CA THR A 201 4.16 -5.63 -14.23
C THR A 201 4.62 -4.18 -14.33
N VAL A 202 5.79 -3.96 -14.91
CA VAL A 202 6.33 -2.64 -15.23
C VAL A 202 6.59 -2.52 -16.72
N GLY A 203 6.63 -1.28 -17.25
CA GLY A 203 6.94 -1.02 -18.64
C GLY A 203 8.43 -1.17 -18.97
N PRO A 204 8.79 -1.16 -20.27
CA PRO A 204 10.17 -1.14 -20.70
C PRO A 204 10.88 0.11 -20.17
N GLY A 205 12.18 0.02 -19.94
CA GLY A 205 12.97 1.12 -19.39
C GLY A 205 13.15 1.08 -17.87
N LEU A 206 12.53 0.11 -17.19
CA LEU A 206 12.73 -0.20 -15.77
C LEU A 206 13.26 -1.62 -15.61
N GLU A 207 14.27 -1.79 -14.77
CA GLU A 207 14.80 -3.09 -14.38
C GLU A 207 14.72 -3.25 -12.86
N LEU A 208 14.40 -4.45 -12.39
CA LEU A 208 14.34 -4.76 -10.96
C LEU A 208 15.77 -4.75 -10.38
N ALA A 209 16.02 -3.84 -9.47
CA ALA A 209 17.30 -3.72 -8.78
C ALA A 209 17.33 -4.48 -7.45
N ALA A 210 16.22 -4.50 -6.72
CA ALA A 210 16.09 -5.24 -5.47
C ALA A 210 14.62 -5.55 -5.16
N ARG A 211 14.42 -6.62 -4.38
CA ARG A 211 13.15 -6.97 -3.75
C ARG A 211 13.40 -7.32 -2.29
N SER A 212 12.55 -6.85 -1.41
CA SER A 212 12.55 -7.27 -0.01
C SER A 212 11.13 -7.49 0.51
N VAL A 213 11.03 -8.35 1.52
CA VAL A 213 9.77 -8.68 2.20
C VAL A 213 9.98 -8.42 3.68
N HIS A 214 9.08 -7.67 4.28
CA HIS A 214 9.15 -7.27 5.69
C HIS A 214 7.92 -7.75 6.42
N GLN A 215 8.11 -8.49 7.51
CA GLN A 215 7.06 -8.93 8.41
C GLN A 215 7.08 -8.06 9.66
N TRP A 216 5.92 -7.56 10.05
CA TRP A 216 5.79 -6.65 11.18
C TRP A 216 4.40 -6.72 11.79
N GLN A 217 4.17 -6.02 12.89
CA GLN A 217 2.86 -5.97 13.55
C GLN A 217 2.43 -4.51 13.70
N ASP A 218 1.18 -4.25 13.34
CA ASP A 218 0.53 -2.97 13.57
C ASP A 218 -0.30 -3.06 14.85
N PRO A 219 0.05 -2.32 15.93
CA PRO A 219 -0.72 -2.34 17.17
C PRO A 219 -2.02 -1.56 16.99
N MET A 220 -3.15 -2.27 16.95
CA MET A 220 -4.48 -1.69 16.75
C MET A 220 -5.43 -2.05 17.89
N PRO A 221 -6.26 -1.12 18.41
CA PRO A 221 -7.42 -1.45 19.22
C PRO A 221 -8.35 -2.42 18.47
N THR A 222 -8.96 -3.38 19.17
CA THR A 222 -9.86 -4.36 18.54
C THR A 222 -10.97 -3.72 17.72
N GLN A 223 -11.49 -2.56 18.16
CA GLN A 223 -12.50 -1.82 17.39
C GLN A 223 -11.94 -1.32 16.05
N ASP A 224 -10.69 -0.84 16.02
CA ASP A 224 -10.05 -0.38 14.77
C ASP A 224 -9.77 -1.54 13.81
N VAL A 225 -9.47 -2.73 14.32
CA VAL A 225 -9.36 -3.95 13.50
C VAL A 225 -10.71 -4.29 12.84
N ILE A 226 -11.83 -4.13 13.55
CA ILE A 226 -13.17 -4.31 12.99
C ILE A 226 -13.46 -3.23 11.94
N ASP A 227 -13.21 -1.97 12.29
CA ASP A 227 -13.49 -0.82 11.43
C ASP A 227 -12.59 -0.78 10.18
N LEU A 228 -11.40 -1.38 10.24
CA LEU A 228 -10.53 -1.56 9.06
C LEU A 228 -11.28 -2.23 7.89
N ALA A 229 -12.24 -3.12 8.17
CA ALA A 229 -13.06 -3.73 7.13
C ALA A 229 -13.88 -2.69 6.34
N ARG A 230 -14.29 -1.57 6.96
CA ARG A 230 -15.05 -0.49 6.31
C ARG A 230 -14.25 0.20 5.20
N THR A 231 -12.92 0.09 5.23
CA THR A 231 -12.01 0.65 4.21
C THR A 231 -11.72 -0.34 3.07
N ARG A 232 -12.33 -1.54 3.06
CA ARG A 232 -12.14 -2.54 2.01
C ARG A 232 -13.17 -2.37 0.90
N SER A 233 -12.74 -2.47 -0.35
CA SER A 233 -13.59 -2.28 -1.55
C SER A 233 -14.89 -3.06 -1.49
N TYR A 234 -14.84 -4.32 -1.02
CA TYR A 234 -16.02 -5.17 -0.90
C TYR A 234 -17.04 -4.59 0.09
N VAL A 235 -16.56 -4.13 1.25
CA VAL A 235 -17.44 -3.61 2.31
C VAL A 235 -17.98 -2.24 1.94
N ILE A 236 -17.16 -1.37 1.32
CA ILE A 236 -17.58 -0.04 0.84
C ILE A 236 -18.76 -0.15 -0.12
N THR A 237 -18.71 -1.10 -1.05
CA THR A 237 -19.74 -1.26 -2.10
C THR A 237 -20.88 -2.20 -1.71
N ALA A 238 -20.82 -2.84 -0.54
CA ALA A 238 -21.85 -3.77 -0.09
C ALA A 238 -23.12 -3.04 0.39
N PRO A 239 -24.32 -3.66 0.22
CA PRO A 239 -25.53 -3.25 0.91
C PRO A 239 -25.35 -3.25 2.44
N GLU A 240 -26.14 -2.41 3.14
CA GLU A 240 -25.96 -2.18 4.58
C GLU A 240 -26.10 -3.46 5.42
N ASP A 241 -27.08 -4.32 5.12
CA ASP A 241 -27.28 -5.61 5.80
C ASP A 241 -26.04 -6.51 5.71
N ARG A 242 -25.39 -6.55 4.55
CA ARG A 242 -24.17 -7.31 4.32
C ARG A 242 -22.98 -6.70 5.04
N ARG A 243 -22.89 -5.38 5.05
CA ARG A 243 -21.87 -4.61 5.78
C ARG A 243 -21.94 -4.89 7.28
N GLN A 244 -23.12 -4.80 7.85
CA GLN A 244 -23.36 -5.12 9.26
C GLN A 244 -23.02 -6.57 9.60
N LYS A 245 -23.33 -7.52 8.71
CA LYS A 245 -22.97 -8.92 8.89
C LYS A 245 -21.46 -9.14 8.94
N VAL A 246 -20.69 -8.45 8.08
CA VAL A 246 -19.22 -8.53 8.11
C VAL A 246 -18.68 -8.02 9.44
N LEU A 247 -19.16 -6.86 9.89
CA LEU A 247 -18.70 -6.25 11.16
C LEU A 247 -19.07 -7.11 12.38
N ALA A 248 -20.30 -7.65 12.42
CA ALA A 248 -20.71 -8.56 13.49
C ALA A 248 -19.88 -9.86 13.52
N ASN A 249 -19.52 -10.41 12.35
CA ASN A 249 -18.66 -11.58 12.27
C ASN A 249 -17.24 -11.28 12.75
N LEU A 250 -16.70 -10.08 12.47
CA LEU A 250 -15.38 -9.65 12.96
C LEU A 250 -15.41 -9.43 14.49
N ASP A 251 -16.47 -8.80 14.99
CA ASP A 251 -16.67 -8.60 16.44
C ASP A 251 -16.67 -9.94 17.17
N TRP A 252 -17.50 -10.89 16.74
CA TRP A 252 -17.53 -12.26 17.27
C TRP A 252 -16.16 -12.95 17.14
N TYR A 253 -15.50 -12.82 16.01
CA TYR A 253 -14.21 -13.48 15.76
C TYR A 253 -13.13 -12.99 16.71
N LEU A 254 -13.01 -11.68 16.92
CA LEU A 254 -12.01 -11.09 17.80
C LEU A 254 -12.31 -11.35 19.28
N HIS A 255 -13.57 -11.18 19.69
CA HIS A 255 -13.91 -11.19 21.12
C HIS A 255 -14.31 -12.56 21.64
N ASP A 256 -15.18 -13.28 20.93
CA ASP A 256 -15.71 -14.56 21.42
C ASP A 256 -14.83 -15.75 20.98
N HIS A 257 -14.25 -15.71 19.77
CA HIS A 257 -13.44 -16.82 19.24
C HIS A 257 -11.98 -16.71 19.63
N LEU A 258 -11.34 -15.54 19.44
CA LEU A 258 -9.94 -15.32 19.81
C LEU A 258 -9.76 -14.89 21.27
N GLY A 259 -10.82 -14.45 21.95
CA GLY A 259 -10.82 -14.10 23.37
C GLY A 259 -10.18 -12.74 23.70
N HIS A 260 -10.01 -11.84 22.73
CA HIS A 260 -9.50 -10.50 23.03
C HIS A 260 -10.56 -9.67 23.77
N ALA A 261 -10.18 -8.99 24.84
CA ALA A 261 -11.06 -8.03 25.51
C ALA A 261 -11.41 -6.86 24.57
N ARG A 262 -12.64 -6.32 24.71
CA ARG A 262 -13.04 -5.13 23.94
C ARG A 262 -12.15 -3.95 24.28
N GLY A 263 -11.64 -3.26 23.26
CA GLY A 263 -10.70 -2.15 23.40
C GLY A 263 -9.24 -2.56 23.66
N ALA A 264 -8.93 -3.86 23.78
CA ALA A 264 -7.56 -4.32 23.87
C ALA A 264 -6.79 -3.99 22.59
N VAL A 265 -5.51 -3.67 22.74
CA VAL A 265 -4.59 -3.47 21.59
C VAL A 265 -4.05 -4.82 21.16
N VAL A 266 -4.20 -5.14 19.88
CA VAL A 266 -3.74 -6.37 19.25
C VAL A 266 -2.69 -6.02 18.20
N GLY A 267 -1.55 -6.69 18.22
CA GLY A 267 -0.57 -6.61 17.14
C GLY A 267 -1.11 -7.35 15.91
N VAL A 268 -1.58 -6.60 14.92
CA VAL A 268 -2.08 -7.19 13.67
C VAL A 268 -0.89 -7.47 12.74
N PRO A 269 -0.62 -8.76 12.41
CA PRO A 269 0.51 -9.10 11.55
C PRO A 269 0.28 -8.64 10.11
N TYR A 270 1.28 -7.94 9.60
CA TYR A 270 1.39 -7.49 8.22
C TYR A 270 2.64 -8.04 7.55
N ARG A 271 2.55 -8.19 6.24
CA ARG A 271 3.66 -8.37 5.32
C ARG A 271 3.70 -7.18 4.37
N THR A 272 4.89 -6.60 4.21
CA THR A 272 5.14 -5.54 3.23
C THR A 272 6.10 -6.04 2.18
N ASP A 273 5.69 -6.00 0.92
CA ASP A 273 6.54 -6.30 -0.24
C ASP A 273 7.04 -4.98 -0.82
N LEU A 274 8.36 -4.84 -0.95
CA LEU A 274 9.05 -3.71 -1.55
C LEU A 274 9.80 -4.16 -2.80
N PHE A 275 9.56 -3.48 -3.92
CA PHE A 275 10.27 -3.67 -5.19
C PHE A 275 10.94 -2.36 -5.58
N LEU A 276 12.23 -2.42 -5.83
CA LEU A 276 13.03 -1.27 -6.26
C LEU A 276 13.49 -1.45 -7.70
N TYR A 277 13.18 -0.48 -8.53
CA TYR A 277 13.53 -0.47 -9.94
C TYR A 277 14.47 0.68 -10.26
N ARG A 278 15.35 0.49 -11.25
CA ARG A 278 16.19 1.54 -11.83
C ARG A 278 15.84 1.74 -13.30
N ALA A 279 15.99 2.96 -13.78
CA ALA A 279 15.88 3.21 -15.20
C ALA A 279 17.05 2.54 -15.95
N VAL A 280 16.74 1.80 -17.02
CA VAL A 280 17.73 1.19 -17.91
C VAL A 280 18.50 2.30 -18.62
N ALA A 281 19.83 2.15 -18.75
CA ALA A 281 20.65 3.09 -19.48
C ALA A 281 20.16 3.21 -20.95
N GLY A 282 19.85 4.44 -21.40
CA GLY A 282 19.32 4.70 -22.73
C GLY A 282 17.78 4.72 -22.86
N ALA A 283 17.02 4.43 -21.78
CA ALA A 283 15.55 4.52 -21.78
C ALA A 283 15.02 5.97 -21.74
N ARG A 284 15.87 6.96 -21.55
CA ARG A 284 15.51 8.37 -21.61
C ARG A 284 15.46 8.78 -23.07
N THR A 285 14.28 8.95 -23.64
CA THR A 285 14.14 9.73 -24.84
C THR A 285 14.40 11.18 -24.46
N ASP A 286 15.52 11.74 -24.96
CA ASP A 286 15.75 13.18 -24.93
C ASP A 286 14.54 13.81 -25.60
N GLY A 287 13.64 14.37 -24.80
CA GLY A 287 12.51 15.12 -25.34
C GLY A 287 13.05 16.39 -25.98
N GLU A 288 13.01 16.43 -27.32
CA GLU A 288 13.11 17.67 -28.08
C GLU A 288 11.98 18.64 -27.72
#